data_bc7286950351710954be594a257c8ac3
#
_entry.id   bc7286950351710954be594a257c8ac3
#
_cell.length_a   1.000
_cell.length_b   1.000
_cell.length_c   1.000
_cell.angle_alpha   90.00
_cell.angle_beta   90.00
_cell.angle_gamma   90.00
#
_symmetry.space_group_name_H-M   'P 1'
#
loop_
_entity.id
_entity.type
_entity.pdbx_description
1 polymer ?
#
loop_
_entity_poly.entity_id
_entity_poly.type
_entity_poly.pdbx_seq_one_letter_code
_entity_poly.pdbx_strand_id
1 'polypeptide(L)'
;MDRTTGGAPTRPPQGVAGAVLLLGVLLAGAAPLIPLAVLVYRYEPELLPLFAVPLAVLVAAWRIARDRARDQLTDPLTDLPNRQALLLAAQEAIAGCEQGYSVGLILLDLDRFRSLNDTLGHTAGDRLLVHIARRLHRALRSGGPAGSATRESIEDVFAGLPRHYRRGRPMVARMGGDEFAVLLPGINCPDSLERVAKALIAELAAPIRLDGLLLVLEASGGVCVYPQHAQDAESLLRRADVAMGHAQRGCCGVAQYDETQDADTPYRIGLLGDLRRALETGEVQLHYQPKVAFDGRVVGLEALLRWERPGQGKVSPDEFVGLAESSGLMPRLTDYVLEAAVGQLAYWRDQGLQVQVAVNVSPRDVLNPGFAQRVAGHLVRHQVPAHALQLEITERLLLDDSRRAADTLAELRGYGVGMSLDDFGTGHSSLVRLRSLPVGELKIDRSFVSRMVADDHDAAVVRCSVELAHSLGLTVVAEGVEDDETWERLHCMGVDAVQGWLVSAALPAEQATAWLRVHRNGAPPVERLGVPPQLHAGFQPVQNAKPIVQPARPPVLPPTLPPTLPPVARVAQAAHREIKPQGWARSRPQ
;
A
#
# COMPACT_ATOMS: atom_id res chain seq x y z
N MET A 1 28.47 34.85 35.16
CA MET A 1 28.86 33.59 35.86
C MET A 1 28.54 32.45 34.90
N ASP A 2 29.62 32.05 34.30
CA ASP A 2 29.82 30.94 33.39
C ASP A 2 29.24 29.62 33.84
N ARG A 3 28.71 28.87 32.90
CA ARG A 3 28.88 27.41 32.81
C ARG A 3 28.72 26.95 31.36
N THR A 4 29.81 26.93 30.67
CA THR A 4 30.10 26.15 29.48
C THR A 4 29.97 24.65 29.81
N THR A 5 29.05 23.94 29.17
CA THR A 5 29.07 22.49 29.11
C THR A 5 29.62 22.09 27.74
N GLY A 6 30.90 21.70 27.75
CA GLY A 6 31.59 21.15 26.62
C GLY A 6 30.96 19.82 26.19
N GLY A 7 30.46 19.78 24.95
CA GLY A 7 30.16 18.54 24.28
C GLY A 7 31.45 17.77 24.00
N ALA A 8 31.53 16.55 24.51
CA ALA A 8 32.63 15.65 24.17
C ALA A 8 32.56 15.29 22.66
N PRO A 9 33.72 15.23 21.97
CA PRO A 9 33.74 14.84 20.57
C PRO A 9 33.30 13.38 20.46
N THR A 10 32.26 13.13 19.69
CA THR A 10 31.80 11.78 19.32
C THR A 10 32.94 11.03 18.62
N ARG A 11 33.34 9.90 19.20
CA ARG A 11 34.35 9.02 18.61
C ARG A 11 33.85 8.52 17.23
N PRO A 12 34.70 8.59 16.19
CA PRO A 12 34.32 8.02 14.88
C PRO A 12 34.11 6.50 15.02
N PRO A 13 33.22 5.89 14.21
CA PRO A 13 32.94 4.46 14.25
C PRO A 13 34.24 3.67 14.04
N GLN A 14 34.44 2.62 14.84
CA GLN A 14 35.71 1.88 14.95
C GLN A 14 36.33 1.39 13.63
N GLY A 15 35.51 1.14 12.59
CA GLY A 15 36.00 0.69 11.28
C GLY A 15 36.68 1.80 10.46
N VAL A 16 36.13 3.02 10.46
CA VAL A 16 36.70 4.17 9.70
C VAL A 16 37.92 4.72 10.42
N ALA A 17 37.89 4.77 11.75
CA ALA A 17 39.06 5.14 12.53
C ALA A 17 40.23 4.19 12.30
N GLY A 18 39.97 2.88 12.16
CA GLY A 18 40.98 1.87 11.82
C GLY A 18 41.59 2.08 10.45
N ALA A 19 40.78 2.38 9.43
CA ALA A 19 41.24 2.61 8.07
C ALA A 19 42.04 3.92 7.94
N VAL A 20 41.59 5.00 8.58
CA VAL A 20 42.31 6.28 8.62
C VAL A 20 43.60 6.17 9.43
N LEU A 21 43.59 5.43 10.53
CA LEU A 21 44.80 5.15 11.33
C LEU A 21 45.78 4.30 10.54
N LEU A 22 45.31 3.27 9.82
CA LEU A 22 46.15 2.42 8.97
C LEU A 22 46.73 3.21 7.80
N LEU A 23 45.95 4.10 7.17
CA LEU A 23 46.42 5.02 6.13
C LEU A 23 47.46 5.99 6.65
N GLY A 24 47.24 6.55 7.86
CA GLY A 24 48.19 7.41 8.53
C GLY A 24 49.50 6.67 8.87
N VAL A 25 49.42 5.44 9.35
CA VAL A 25 50.59 4.60 9.65
C VAL A 25 51.32 4.21 8.35
N LEU A 26 50.59 3.90 7.26
CA LEU A 26 51.21 3.59 5.96
C LEU A 26 51.90 4.80 5.32
N LEU A 27 51.27 6.00 5.44
CA LEU A 27 51.87 7.24 4.97
C LEU A 27 53.07 7.65 5.84
N ALA A 28 52.98 7.51 7.15
CA ALA A 28 54.10 7.75 8.06
C ALA A 28 55.23 6.76 7.85
N GLY A 29 54.91 5.50 7.55
CA GLY A 29 55.93 4.49 7.22
C GLY A 29 56.59 4.70 5.84
N ALA A 30 55.89 5.28 4.87
CA ALA A 30 56.43 5.59 3.54
C ALA A 30 57.24 6.90 3.52
N ALA A 31 56.91 7.89 4.38
CA ALA A 31 57.56 9.18 4.39
C ALA A 31 59.09 9.13 4.54
N PRO A 32 59.70 8.32 5.42
CA PRO A 32 61.15 8.22 5.55
C PRO A 32 61.81 7.43 4.36
N LEU A 33 61.07 6.60 3.62
CA LEU A 33 61.62 5.82 2.53
C LEU A 33 61.87 6.68 1.28
N ILE A 34 61.15 7.79 1.09
CA ILE A 34 61.32 8.67 -0.07
C ILE A 34 62.66 9.39 -0.04
N PRO A 35 63.06 10.12 1.04
CA PRO A 35 64.37 10.77 1.08
C PRO A 35 65.51 9.78 1.08
N LEU A 36 65.33 8.59 1.70
CA LEU A 36 66.33 7.52 1.68
C LEU A 36 66.49 6.94 0.25
N ALA A 37 65.42 6.72 -0.47
CA ALA A 37 65.49 6.27 -1.87
C ALA A 37 66.15 7.32 -2.79
N VAL A 38 65.95 8.62 -2.57
CA VAL A 38 66.61 9.71 -3.26
C VAL A 38 68.10 9.74 -2.94
N LEU A 39 68.46 9.52 -1.69
CA LEU A 39 69.88 9.44 -1.26
C LEU A 39 70.59 8.27 -1.90
N VAL A 40 69.99 7.09 -1.88
CA VAL A 40 70.53 5.85 -2.48
C VAL A 40 70.64 6.02 -4.00
N TYR A 41 69.64 6.59 -4.68
CA TYR A 41 69.72 6.86 -6.09
C TYR A 41 70.93 7.77 -6.46
N ARG A 42 71.30 8.69 -5.60
CA ARG A 42 72.38 9.64 -5.82
C ARG A 42 73.76 9.07 -5.57
N TYR A 43 73.90 8.12 -4.64
CA TYR A 43 75.23 7.61 -4.22
C TYR A 43 75.45 6.15 -4.59
N GLU A 44 74.41 5.26 -4.55
CA GLU A 44 74.51 3.83 -4.82
C GLU A 44 73.26 3.32 -5.57
N PRO A 45 73.13 3.63 -6.86
CA PRO A 45 71.94 3.30 -7.62
C PRO A 45 71.64 1.78 -7.73
N GLU A 46 72.62 0.95 -7.53
CA GLU A 46 72.47 -0.52 -7.57
C GLU A 46 71.65 -1.06 -6.38
N LEU A 47 71.49 -0.29 -5.33
CA LEU A 47 70.67 -0.62 -4.14
C LEU A 47 69.19 -0.25 -4.29
N LEU A 48 68.80 0.47 -5.34
CA LEU A 48 67.41 0.83 -5.62
C LEU A 48 66.42 -0.36 -5.61
N PRO A 49 66.79 -1.56 -6.12
CA PRO A 49 65.89 -2.72 -6.07
C PRO A 49 65.50 -3.15 -4.63
N LEU A 50 66.33 -2.86 -3.63
CA LEU A 50 66.00 -3.14 -2.24
C LEU A 50 64.79 -2.36 -1.70
N PHE A 51 64.45 -1.22 -2.33
CA PHE A 51 63.23 -0.42 -1.99
C PHE A 51 62.01 -0.90 -2.72
N ALA A 52 62.16 -1.68 -3.80
CA ALA A 52 61.05 -2.17 -4.59
C ALA A 52 60.16 -3.15 -3.77
N VAL A 53 60.74 -3.97 -2.93
CA VAL A 53 60.00 -4.96 -2.12
C VAL A 53 59.16 -4.26 -1.01
N PRO A 54 59.72 -3.37 -0.16
CA PRO A 54 58.91 -2.63 0.81
C PRO A 54 57.81 -1.80 0.18
N LEU A 55 58.06 -1.16 -0.96
CA LEU A 55 57.05 -0.37 -1.68
C LEU A 55 55.93 -1.27 -2.23
N ALA A 56 56.29 -2.42 -2.81
CA ALA A 56 55.32 -3.40 -3.30
C ALA A 56 54.44 -3.95 -2.15
N VAL A 57 55.02 -4.21 -0.97
CA VAL A 57 54.28 -4.63 0.24
C VAL A 57 53.33 -3.53 0.70
N LEU A 58 53.77 -2.27 0.74
CA LEU A 58 52.93 -1.14 1.11
C LEU A 58 51.78 -0.94 0.13
N VAL A 59 52.04 -1.03 -1.18
CA VAL A 59 50.99 -0.94 -2.22
C VAL A 59 50.04 -2.11 -2.11
N ALA A 60 50.50 -3.33 -1.88
CA ALA A 60 49.65 -4.50 -1.67
C ALA A 60 48.79 -4.35 -0.40
N ALA A 61 49.40 -3.95 0.71
CA ALA A 61 48.67 -3.70 1.96
C ALA A 61 47.61 -2.60 1.79
N TRP A 62 47.94 -1.51 1.10
CA TRP A 62 47.01 -0.44 0.76
C TRP A 62 45.85 -0.93 -0.12
N ARG A 63 46.12 -1.74 -1.16
CA ARG A 63 45.09 -2.35 -1.99
C ARG A 63 44.16 -3.24 -1.18
N ILE A 64 44.74 -4.15 -0.38
CA ILE A 64 43.96 -5.05 0.49
C ILE A 64 43.09 -4.24 1.50
N ALA A 65 43.64 -3.18 2.11
CA ALA A 65 42.89 -2.34 3.02
C ALA A 65 41.78 -1.57 2.31
N ARG A 66 42.05 -1.06 1.12
CA ARG A 66 41.08 -0.37 0.28
C ARG A 66 39.96 -1.30 -0.20
N ASP A 67 40.31 -2.51 -0.65
CA ASP A 67 39.35 -3.50 -1.14
C ASP A 67 38.46 -3.98 0.04
N ARG A 68 39.04 -4.25 1.23
CA ARG A 68 38.26 -4.56 2.42
C ARG A 68 37.32 -3.42 2.87
N ALA A 69 37.79 -2.17 2.81
CA ALA A 69 36.96 -1.01 3.14
C ALA A 69 35.83 -0.85 2.11
N ARG A 70 36.08 -1.17 0.84
CA ARG A 70 35.06 -1.17 -0.21
C ARG A 70 34.04 -2.29 0.01
N ASP A 71 34.50 -3.51 0.30
CA ASP A 71 33.63 -4.67 0.53
C ASP A 71 32.70 -4.46 1.73
N GLN A 72 33.12 -3.70 2.74
CA GLN A 72 32.29 -3.36 3.89
C GLN A 72 31.18 -2.33 3.61
N LEU A 73 31.30 -1.55 2.54
CA LEU A 73 30.40 -0.43 2.21
C LEU A 73 29.59 -0.67 0.94
N THR A 74 29.77 -1.82 0.26
CA THR A 74 29.03 -2.16 -0.97
C THR A 74 28.23 -3.44 -0.80
N ASP A 75 27.10 -3.53 -1.50
CA ASP A 75 26.31 -4.75 -1.64
C ASP A 75 26.96 -5.67 -2.68
N PRO A 76 27.27 -6.94 -2.34
CA PRO A 76 28.01 -7.83 -3.23
C PRO A 76 27.24 -8.26 -4.47
N LEU A 77 25.91 -8.18 -4.47
CA LEU A 77 25.08 -8.57 -5.61
C LEU A 77 24.94 -7.44 -6.63
N THR A 78 24.69 -6.23 -6.17
CA THR A 78 24.32 -5.09 -7.04
C THR A 78 25.47 -4.10 -7.27
N ASP A 79 26.55 -4.22 -6.50
CA ASP A 79 27.70 -3.27 -6.44
C ASP A 79 27.28 -1.83 -6.06
N LEU A 80 26.06 -1.67 -5.52
CA LEU A 80 25.59 -0.42 -4.94
C LEU A 80 26.14 -0.23 -3.53
N PRO A 81 26.23 1.01 -3.01
CA PRO A 81 26.37 1.26 -1.58
C PRO A 81 25.37 0.44 -0.76
N ASN A 82 25.82 -0.09 0.37
CA ASN A 82 24.96 -0.81 1.30
C ASN A 82 24.37 0.14 2.35
N ARG A 83 23.57 -0.40 3.29
CA ARG A 83 22.94 0.34 4.38
C ARG A 83 23.95 1.17 5.21
N GLN A 84 25.13 0.63 5.47
CA GLN A 84 26.14 1.32 6.26
C GLN A 84 26.72 2.53 5.52
N ALA A 85 26.98 2.38 4.21
CA ALA A 85 27.43 3.48 3.36
C ALA A 85 26.36 4.57 3.25
N LEU A 86 25.08 4.21 3.16
CA LEU A 86 23.96 5.17 3.15
C LEU A 86 23.91 5.99 4.44
N LEU A 87 23.99 5.35 5.62
CA LEU A 87 23.96 6.04 6.90
C LEU A 87 25.12 7.02 7.05
N LEU A 88 26.34 6.62 6.65
CA LEU A 88 27.51 7.52 6.68
C LEU A 88 27.31 8.72 5.75
N ALA A 89 26.82 8.49 4.53
CA ALA A 89 26.54 9.56 3.59
C ALA A 89 25.42 10.51 4.06
N ALA A 90 24.38 9.97 4.71
CA ALA A 90 23.31 10.76 5.31
C ALA A 90 23.82 11.59 6.49
N GLN A 91 24.66 11.03 7.38
CA GLN A 91 25.31 11.77 8.47
C GLN A 91 26.17 12.93 7.93
N GLU A 92 26.97 12.68 6.89
CA GLU A 92 27.79 13.71 6.25
C GLU A 92 26.93 14.80 5.60
N ALA A 93 25.86 14.40 4.90
CA ALA A 93 24.92 15.33 4.27
C ALA A 93 24.20 16.22 5.30
N ILE A 94 23.76 15.64 6.43
CA ILE A 94 23.11 16.35 7.54
C ILE A 94 24.11 17.31 8.21
N ALA A 95 25.33 16.86 8.50
CA ALA A 95 26.36 17.71 9.10
C ALA A 95 26.79 18.88 8.21
N GLY A 96 26.71 18.71 6.89
CA GLY A 96 26.99 19.75 5.91
C GLY A 96 25.76 20.57 5.46
N CYS A 97 24.58 20.32 6.05
CA CYS A 97 23.36 20.99 5.67
C CYS A 97 23.32 22.41 6.22
N GLU A 98 23.27 23.42 5.33
CA GLU A 98 23.17 24.84 5.71
C GLU A 98 21.69 25.22 5.93
N GLN A 99 21.45 26.34 6.63
CA GLN A 99 20.09 26.85 6.87
C GLN A 99 19.38 27.12 5.53
N GLY A 100 18.15 26.62 5.41
CA GLY A 100 17.32 26.74 4.21
C GLY A 100 17.44 25.58 3.22
N TYR A 101 18.30 24.59 3.50
CA TYR A 101 18.40 23.36 2.71
C TYR A 101 17.98 22.13 3.54
N SER A 102 17.66 21.07 2.84
CA SER A 102 17.17 19.84 3.42
C SER A 102 17.91 18.61 2.84
N VAL A 103 17.85 17.52 3.55
CA VAL A 103 18.31 16.20 3.07
C VAL A 103 17.11 15.29 2.90
N GLY A 104 16.86 14.85 1.69
CA GLY A 104 15.76 13.94 1.38
C GLY A 104 16.23 12.48 1.33
N LEU A 105 15.41 11.59 1.87
CA LEU A 105 15.58 10.15 1.76
C LEU A 105 14.29 9.54 1.19
N ILE A 106 14.43 8.72 0.16
CA ILE A 106 13.38 7.89 -0.40
C ILE A 106 13.76 6.44 -0.16
N LEU A 107 12.90 5.67 0.48
CA LEU A 107 13.04 4.24 0.63
C LEU A 107 12.06 3.55 -0.32
N LEU A 108 12.52 2.54 -1.05
CA LEU A 108 11.75 1.82 -2.07
C LEU A 108 11.78 0.33 -1.77
N ASP A 109 10.64 -0.33 -1.85
CA ASP A 109 10.46 -1.77 -1.73
C ASP A 109 9.76 -2.33 -2.97
N LEU A 110 10.17 -3.52 -3.42
CA LEU A 110 9.56 -4.17 -4.59
C LEU A 110 8.39 -5.04 -4.13
N ASP A 111 7.19 -4.64 -4.48
CA ASP A 111 5.99 -5.35 -4.08
C ASP A 111 5.98 -6.78 -4.63
N ARG A 112 5.66 -7.75 -3.76
CA ARG A 112 5.54 -9.18 -4.10
C ARG A 112 6.81 -9.83 -4.66
N PHE A 113 7.99 -9.27 -4.41
CA PHE A 113 9.25 -9.83 -4.92
C PHE A 113 9.50 -11.26 -4.44
N ARG A 114 9.07 -11.62 -3.22
CA ARG A 114 9.13 -13.00 -2.70
C ARG A 114 8.35 -13.97 -3.59
N SER A 115 7.11 -13.63 -3.99
CA SER A 115 6.29 -14.47 -4.87
C SER A 115 6.92 -14.65 -6.25
N LEU A 116 7.61 -13.62 -6.73
CA LEU A 116 8.37 -13.68 -7.98
C LEU A 116 9.56 -14.66 -7.85
N ASN A 117 10.30 -14.62 -6.73
CA ASN A 117 11.35 -15.57 -6.44
C ASN A 117 10.84 -17.01 -6.33
N ASP A 118 9.70 -17.22 -5.70
CA ASP A 118 9.05 -18.54 -5.57
C ASP A 118 8.63 -19.10 -6.94
N THR A 119 8.31 -18.22 -7.90
CA THR A 119 7.86 -18.62 -9.24
C THR A 119 9.01 -18.80 -10.22
N LEU A 120 10.01 -17.89 -10.25
CA LEU A 120 11.09 -17.84 -11.25
C LEU A 120 12.43 -18.35 -10.71
N GLY A 121 12.52 -18.61 -9.40
CA GLY A 121 13.74 -19.00 -8.70
C GLY A 121 14.65 -17.83 -8.32
N HIS A 122 15.42 -18.00 -7.24
CA HIS A 122 16.30 -16.96 -6.67
C HIS A 122 17.33 -16.39 -7.66
N THR A 123 17.86 -17.22 -8.57
CA THR A 123 18.82 -16.76 -9.59
C THR A 123 18.20 -15.74 -10.56
N ALA A 124 16.92 -15.88 -10.90
CA ALA A 124 16.21 -14.90 -11.72
C ALA A 124 15.95 -13.61 -10.94
N GLY A 125 15.56 -13.73 -9.65
CA GLY A 125 15.42 -12.60 -8.75
C GLY A 125 16.71 -11.80 -8.56
N ASP A 126 17.86 -12.46 -8.39
CA ASP A 126 19.16 -11.81 -8.27
C ASP A 126 19.50 -10.98 -9.52
N ARG A 127 19.26 -11.55 -10.71
CA ARG A 127 19.46 -10.81 -11.97
C ARG A 127 18.51 -9.62 -12.11
N LEU A 128 17.29 -9.77 -11.63
CA LEU A 128 16.32 -8.69 -11.61
C LEU A 128 16.76 -7.55 -10.69
N LEU A 129 17.23 -7.86 -9.47
CA LEU A 129 17.78 -6.87 -8.53
C LEU A 129 18.96 -6.11 -9.13
N VAL A 130 19.86 -6.80 -9.83
CA VAL A 130 20.97 -6.14 -10.55
C VAL A 130 20.45 -5.23 -11.66
N HIS A 131 19.38 -5.62 -12.36
CA HIS A 131 18.77 -4.79 -13.40
C HIS A 131 18.14 -3.52 -12.81
N ILE A 132 17.40 -3.66 -11.71
CA ILE A 132 16.79 -2.57 -10.96
C ILE A 132 17.84 -1.59 -10.45
N ALA A 133 18.89 -2.10 -9.80
CA ALA A 133 20.01 -1.30 -9.32
C ALA A 133 20.62 -0.41 -10.41
N ARG A 134 20.85 -1.00 -11.60
CA ARG A 134 21.38 -0.26 -12.76
C ARG A 134 20.38 0.77 -13.29
N ARG A 135 19.08 0.47 -13.26
CA ARG A 135 18.00 1.37 -13.70
C ARG A 135 17.92 2.58 -12.78
N LEU A 136 17.82 2.38 -11.46
CA LEU A 136 17.82 3.45 -10.46
C LEU A 136 19.07 4.32 -10.53
N HIS A 137 20.25 3.68 -10.62
CA HIS A 137 21.52 4.42 -10.73
C HIS A 137 21.58 5.28 -12.00
N ARG A 138 21.06 4.77 -13.12
CA ARG A 138 21.00 5.51 -14.39
C ARG A 138 20.00 6.67 -14.29
N ALA A 139 18.81 6.45 -13.73
CA ALA A 139 17.80 7.47 -13.56
C ALA A 139 18.34 8.67 -12.77
N LEU A 140 19.09 8.43 -11.68
CA LEU A 140 19.70 9.48 -10.87
C LEU A 140 20.89 10.19 -11.52
N ARG A 141 21.71 9.50 -12.32
CA ARG A 141 22.92 10.12 -12.93
C ARG A 141 22.64 10.90 -14.21
N SER A 142 21.74 10.41 -15.03
CA SER A 142 21.40 11.00 -16.34
C SER A 142 20.05 11.68 -16.36
N GLY A 143 19.34 11.68 -15.25
CA GLY A 143 17.96 12.18 -15.20
C GLY A 143 17.00 11.35 -16.06
N GLY A 144 17.35 10.08 -16.37
CA GLY A 144 16.59 9.27 -17.33
C GLY A 144 16.80 9.68 -18.80
N PRO A 145 16.04 9.11 -19.74
CA PRO A 145 16.01 9.55 -21.14
C PRO A 145 15.61 11.03 -21.21
N ALA A 146 16.13 11.77 -22.19
CA ALA A 146 15.77 13.19 -22.39
C ALA A 146 14.24 13.33 -22.49
N GLY A 147 13.65 14.16 -21.60
CA GLY A 147 12.19 14.32 -21.50
C GLY A 147 11.48 13.32 -20.60
N SER A 148 12.19 12.52 -19.77
CA SER A 148 11.54 11.68 -18.77
C SER A 148 11.06 12.49 -17.56
N ALA A 149 9.91 12.10 -16.97
CA ALA A 149 9.37 12.74 -15.76
C ALA A 149 10.37 12.68 -14.59
N THR A 150 11.21 11.65 -14.52
CA THR A 150 12.26 11.49 -13.50
C THR A 150 13.32 12.60 -13.61
N ARG A 151 13.73 12.94 -14.84
CA ARG A 151 14.72 14.00 -15.06
C ARG A 151 14.18 15.37 -14.65
N GLU A 152 12.97 15.70 -15.10
CA GLU A 152 12.32 16.96 -14.76
C GLU A 152 12.12 17.06 -13.24
N SER A 153 11.64 16.01 -12.58
CA SER A 153 11.45 15.99 -11.12
C SER A 153 12.75 16.14 -10.34
N ILE A 154 13.85 15.53 -10.80
CA ILE A 154 15.17 15.67 -10.15
C ILE A 154 15.73 17.08 -10.40
N GLU A 155 15.60 17.61 -11.61
CA GLU A 155 16.05 18.97 -11.94
C GLU A 155 15.29 20.02 -11.11
N ASP A 156 13.97 19.82 -10.88
CA ASP A 156 13.14 20.70 -10.04
C ASP A 156 13.60 20.72 -8.58
N VAL A 157 13.94 19.57 -8.01
CA VAL A 157 14.43 19.48 -6.61
C VAL A 157 15.71 20.29 -6.40
N PHE A 158 16.55 20.36 -7.43
CA PHE A 158 17.80 21.11 -7.41
C PHE A 158 17.73 22.45 -8.19
N ALA A 159 16.52 22.87 -8.61
CA ALA A 159 16.33 24.12 -9.33
C ALA A 159 16.80 25.33 -8.50
N GLY A 160 17.56 26.24 -9.13
CA GLY A 160 18.07 27.43 -8.47
C GLY A 160 19.29 27.22 -7.57
N LEU A 161 19.75 26.00 -7.36
CA LEU A 161 20.96 25.71 -6.57
C LEU A 161 22.22 26.05 -7.37
N PRO A 162 23.10 26.97 -6.89
CA PRO A 162 24.43 27.13 -7.45
C PRO A 162 25.20 25.80 -7.41
N ARG A 163 25.97 25.51 -8.45
CA ARG A 163 26.71 24.23 -8.57
C ARG A 163 27.64 23.92 -7.39
N HIS A 164 28.15 24.95 -6.70
CA HIS A 164 29.01 24.80 -5.52
C HIS A 164 28.25 24.47 -4.25
N TYR A 165 26.91 24.65 -4.19
CA TYR A 165 26.06 24.23 -3.07
C TYR A 165 25.61 22.76 -3.15
N ARG A 166 25.82 22.09 -4.27
CA ARG A 166 25.59 20.64 -4.39
C ARG A 166 26.66 19.86 -3.57
N ARG A 167 26.65 20.07 -2.25
CA ARG A 167 27.47 19.30 -1.30
C ARG A 167 26.85 17.92 -1.16
N GLY A 168 27.49 16.93 -1.80
CA GLY A 168 27.02 15.57 -1.89
C GLY A 168 26.39 15.26 -3.26
N ARG A 169 26.56 14.02 -3.70
CA ARG A 169 25.92 13.51 -4.91
C ARG A 169 24.72 12.67 -4.51
N PRO A 170 23.62 12.73 -5.29
CA PRO A 170 22.56 11.75 -5.13
C PRO A 170 23.14 10.34 -5.10
N MET A 171 22.68 9.53 -4.14
CA MET A 171 23.18 8.19 -3.92
C MET A 171 22.02 7.19 -3.99
N VAL A 172 22.21 6.09 -4.72
CA VAL A 172 21.38 4.87 -4.61
C VAL A 172 22.12 3.89 -3.73
N ALA A 173 21.44 3.27 -2.80
CA ALA A 173 21.95 2.18 -1.97
C ALA A 173 20.96 1.01 -1.98
N ARG A 174 21.46 -0.20 -1.73
CA ARG A 174 20.63 -1.37 -1.45
C ARG A 174 20.64 -1.64 0.05
N MET A 175 19.45 -1.73 0.64
CA MET A 175 19.30 -1.91 2.09
C MET A 175 19.38 -3.37 2.52
N GLY A 176 19.01 -4.27 1.62
CA GLY A 176 18.95 -5.72 1.77
C GLY A 176 17.71 -6.27 1.07
N GLY A 177 17.68 -7.56 0.76
CA GLY A 177 16.51 -8.15 0.07
C GLY A 177 16.14 -7.40 -1.21
N ASP A 178 14.93 -6.91 -1.25
CA ASP A 178 14.26 -6.16 -2.31
C ASP A 178 14.16 -4.63 -2.04
N GLU A 179 14.80 -4.15 -0.96
CA GLU A 179 14.76 -2.76 -0.54
C GLU A 179 15.92 -1.93 -1.12
N PHE A 180 15.59 -0.76 -1.64
CA PHE A 180 16.53 0.24 -2.15
C PHE A 180 16.30 1.59 -1.47
N ALA A 181 17.36 2.40 -1.36
CA ALA A 181 17.28 3.75 -0.82
C ALA A 181 17.90 4.76 -1.78
N VAL A 182 17.31 5.96 -1.83
CA VAL A 182 17.81 7.09 -2.60
C VAL A 182 18.00 8.28 -1.67
N LEU A 183 19.25 8.71 -1.51
CA LEU A 183 19.62 9.89 -0.72
C LEU A 183 19.81 11.09 -1.65
N LEU A 184 19.15 12.20 -1.35
CA LEU A 184 19.23 13.47 -2.07
C LEU A 184 19.69 14.57 -1.12
N PRO A 185 21.00 14.87 -1.06
CA PRO A 185 21.52 15.92 -0.18
C PRO A 185 21.30 17.31 -0.75
N GLY A 186 21.02 18.29 0.13
CA GLY A 186 20.95 19.71 -0.23
C GLY A 186 19.76 20.06 -1.11
N ILE A 187 18.58 19.53 -0.85
CA ILE A 187 17.34 19.89 -1.54
C ILE A 187 16.79 21.23 -1.01
N ASN A 188 16.22 22.04 -1.89
CA ASN A 188 15.61 23.34 -1.56
C ASN A 188 14.07 23.31 -1.57
N CYS A 189 13.46 22.26 -2.10
CA CYS A 189 12.02 22.09 -2.19
C CYS A 189 11.63 20.68 -1.69
N PRO A 190 11.37 20.52 -0.37
CA PRO A 190 10.98 19.22 0.22
C PRO A 190 9.78 18.57 -0.45
N ASP A 191 8.76 19.37 -0.83
CA ASP A 191 7.53 18.88 -1.47
C ASP A 191 7.77 18.24 -2.85
N SER A 192 8.92 18.53 -3.46
CA SER A 192 9.30 17.92 -4.74
C SER A 192 9.78 16.46 -4.58
N LEU A 193 10.14 16.05 -3.36
CA LEU A 193 10.71 14.73 -3.11
C LEU A 193 9.71 13.59 -3.39
N GLU A 194 8.44 13.82 -3.11
CA GLU A 194 7.36 12.88 -3.44
C GLU A 194 7.23 12.68 -4.96
N ARG A 195 7.36 13.76 -5.75
CA ARG A 195 7.36 13.69 -7.22
C ARG A 195 8.53 12.87 -7.75
N VAL A 196 9.72 13.04 -7.14
CA VAL A 196 10.90 12.23 -7.48
C VAL A 196 10.65 10.77 -7.17
N ALA A 197 10.07 10.45 -5.99
CA ALA A 197 9.74 9.08 -5.62
C ALA A 197 8.74 8.45 -6.62
N LYS A 198 7.66 9.15 -6.96
CA LYS A 198 6.68 8.71 -7.97
C LYS A 198 7.33 8.47 -9.34
N ALA A 199 8.23 9.37 -9.77
CA ALA A 199 8.94 9.22 -11.04
C ALA A 199 9.90 8.02 -11.03
N LEU A 200 10.59 7.74 -9.91
CA LEU A 200 11.44 6.56 -9.77
C LEU A 200 10.62 5.26 -9.79
N ILE A 201 9.47 5.23 -9.13
CA ILE A 201 8.57 4.07 -9.16
C ILE A 201 8.03 3.83 -10.58
N ALA A 202 7.62 4.88 -11.28
CA ALA A 202 7.20 4.78 -12.68
C ALA A 202 8.33 4.24 -13.59
N GLU A 203 9.58 4.63 -13.34
CA GLU A 203 10.74 4.07 -14.04
C GLU A 203 10.94 2.58 -13.73
N LEU A 204 10.71 2.15 -12.47
CA LEU A 204 10.77 0.74 -12.07
C LEU A 204 9.66 -0.10 -12.69
N ALA A 205 8.46 0.47 -12.85
CA ALA A 205 7.31 -0.17 -13.48
C ALA A 205 7.49 -0.40 -15.00
N ALA A 206 8.45 0.26 -15.64
CA ALA A 206 8.73 0.03 -17.05
C ALA A 206 9.13 -1.43 -17.30
N PRO A 207 8.58 -2.10 -18.34
CA PRO A 207 8.79 -3.52 -18.58
C PRO A 207 10.27 -3.94 -18.65
N ILE A 208 10.60 -5.05 -18.00
CA ILE A 208 11.94 -5.65 -17.97
C ILE A 208 11.91 -6.98 -18.72
N ARG A 209 12.79 -7.15 -19.68
CA ARG A 209 12.99 -8.45 -20.35
C ARG A 209 13.99 -9.29 -19.59
N LEU A 210 13.54 -10.42 -19.06
CA LEU A 210 14.38 -11.39 -18.36
C LEU A 210 14.07 -12.79 -18.89
N ASP A 211 15.06 -13.47 -19.44
CA ASP A 211 14.94 -14.84 -19.98
C ASP A 211 13.78 -15.05 -20.96
N GLY A 212 13.48 -14.03 -21.79
CA GLY A 212 12.38 -14.08 -22.76
C GLY A 212 11.01 -13.69 -22.17
N LEU A 213 10.89 -13.54 -20.86
CA LEU A 213 9.70 -13.04 -20.18
C LEU A 213 9.73 -11.51 -20.11
N LEU A 214 8.55 -10.90 -20.22
CA LEU A 214 8.35 -9.48 -20.00
C LEU A 214 7.74 -9.31 -18.59
N LEU A 215 8.52 -8.75 -17.67
CA LEU A 215 8.12 -8.54 -16.29
C LEU A 215 7.79 -7.06 -16.08
N VAL A 216 6.69 -6.80 -15.39
CA VAL A 216 6.30 -5.47 -14.87
C VAL A 216 6.33 -5.58 -13.36
N LEU A 217 7.02 -4.66 -12.70
CA LEU A 217 7.17 -4.63 -11.25
C LEU A 217 6.36 -3.48 -10.68
N GLU A 218 5.80 -3.73 -9.52
CA GLU A 218 5.23 -2.71 -8.65
C GLU A 218 6.22 -2.42 -7.53
N ALA A 219 6.23 -1.18 -7.04
CA ALA A 219 7.09 -0.77 -5.94
C ALA A 219 6.38 0.26 -5.09
N SER A 220 6.62 0.20 -3.78
CA SER A 220 6.14 1.15 -2.80
C SER A 220 7.28 2.02 -2.30
N GLY A 221 7.02 3.32 -2.05
CA GLY A 221 8.02 4.28 -1.66
C GLY A 221 7.65 5.09 -0.41
N GLY A 222 8.59 5.17 0.54
CA GLY A 222 8.50 6.04 1.71
C GLY A 222 9.44 7.24 1.61
N VAL A 223 8.94 8.43 1.89
CA VAL A 223 9.68 9.70 1.77
C VAL A 223 9.85 10.37 3.13
N CYS A 224 11.08 10.76 3.45
CA CYS A 224 11.41 11.47 4.68
C CYS A 224 12.41 12.60 4.42
N VAL A 225 12.28 13.72 5.14
CA VAL A 225 13.07 14.93 4.93
C VAL A 225 13.68 15.42 6.25
N TYR A 226 15.00 15.68 6.27
CA TYR A 226 15.67 16.40 7.35
C TYR A 226 15.71 17.89 7.03
N PRO A 227 15.50 18.82 7.97
CA PRO A 227 15.23 18.61 9.39
C PRO A 227 13.74 18.43 9.73
N GLN A 228 12.84 18.55 8.78
CA GLN A 228 11.39 18.59 8.99
C GLN A 228 10.85 17.33 9.68
N HIS A 229 11.32 16.19 9.23
CA HIS A 229 10.82 14.89 9.71
C HIS A 229 11.81 14.12 10.59
N ALA A 230 13.09 14.53 10.67
CA ALA A 230 14.11 13.77 11.38
C ALA A 230 15.18 14.69 11.99
N GLN A 231 15.89 14.22 13.03
CA GLN A 231 16.95 14.97 13.71
C GLN A 231 18.34 14.45 13.36
N ASP A 232 18.45 13.21 12.91
CA ASP A 232 19.69 12.52 12.55
C ASP A 232 19.45 11.49 11.42
N ALA A 233 20.53 10.86 10.96
CA ALA A 233 20.47 9.90 9.84
C ALA A 233 19.71 8.60 10.19
N GLU A 234 19.78 8.16 11.45
CA GLU A 234 19.09 6.95 11.89
C GLU A 234 17.58 7.19 11.96
N SER A 235 17.15 8.32 12.53
CA SER A 235 15.74 8.71 12.56
C SER A 235 15.22 9.01 11.15
N LEU A 236 16.04 9.58 10.26
CA LEU A 236 15.67 9.81 8.85
C LEU A 236 15.36 8.48 8.14
N LEU A 237 16.22 7.46 8.33
CA LEU A 237 16.01 6.15 7.73
C LEU A 237 14.81 5.43 8.33
N ARG A 238 14.68 5.38 9.66
CA ARG A 238 13.56 4.74 10.35
C ARG A 238 12.22 5.35 9.96
N ARG A 239 12.14 6.68 9.85
CA ARG A 239 10.91 7.39 9.47
C ARG A 239 10.56 7.24 8.00
N ALA A 240 11.55 7.09 7.12
CA ALA A 240 11.31 6.71 5.74
C ALA A 240 10.74 5.29 5.62
N ASP A 241 11.19 4.36 6.47
CA ASP A 241 10.68 2.99 6.54
C ASP A 241 9.22 2.95 7.01
N VAL A 242 8.87 3.74 8.04
CA VAL A 242 7.47 3.92 8.48
C VAL A 242 6.59 4.41 7.33
N ALA A 243 7.04 5.43 6.61
CA ALA A 243 6.31 5.98 5.45
C ALA A 243 6.15 4.94 4.34
N MET A 244 7.20 4.16 4.03
CA MET A 244 7.16 3.08 3.04
C MET A 244 6.13 2.00 3.43
N GLY A 245 6.11 1.59 4.69
CA GLY A 245 5.09 0.67 5.20
C GLY A 245 3.66 1.21 5.07
N HIS A 246 3.47 2.54 5.13
CA HIS A 246 2.18 3.19 4.83
C HIS A 246 1.83 3.13 3.35
N ALA A 247 2.79 3.41 2.46
CA ALA A 247 2.57 3.31 1.03
C ALA A 247 2.12 1.90 0.62
N GLN A 248 2.76 0.86 1.17
CA GLN A 248 2.42 -0.54 0.93
C GLN A 248 0.99 -0.90 1.39
N ARG A 249 0.58 -0.45 2.59
CA ARG A 249 -0.77 -0.70 3.11
C ARG A 249 -1.84 0.12 2.39
N GLY A 250 -1.52 1.38 2.06
CA GLY A 250 -2.43 2.32 1.42
C GLY A 250 -2.63 2.13 -0.08
N CYS A 251 -1.86 1.24 -0.75
CA CYS A 251 -1.82 1.10 -2.21
C CYS A 251 -1.63 2.45 -2.96
N CYS A 252 -1.01 3.43 -2.29
CA CYS A 252 -0.82 4.77 -2.83
C CYS A 252 0.50 4.94 -3.59
N GLY A 253 1.31 3.87 -3.69
CA GLY A 253 2.62 3.86 -4.35
C GLY A 253 3.69 4.67 -3.62
N VAL A 254 3.41 5.89 -3.14
CA VAL A 254 4.33 6.74 -2.38
C VAL A 254 3.61 7.36 -1.19
N ALA A 255 4.25 7.33 -0.02
CA ALA A 255 3.81 8.06 1.17
C ALA A 255 4.95 8.91 1.75
N GLN A 256 4.62 10.12 2.19
CA GLN A 256 5.52 10.95 2.98
C GLN A 256 5.35 10.61 4.46
N TYR A 257 6.44 10.66 5.23
CA TYR A 257 6.37 10.46 6.67
C TYR A 257 5.46 11.50 7.32
N ASP A 258 4.56 11.01 8.15
CA ASP A 258 3.69 11.79 9.01
C ASP A 258 3.81 11.26 10.44
N GLU A 259 4.08 12.13 11.38
CA GLU A 259 4.28 11.77 12.78
C GLU A 259 3.04 11.10 13.40
N THR A 260 1.85 11.44 12.92
CA THR A 260 0.59 10.81 13.36
C THR A 260 0.50 9.33 13.00
N GLN A 261 1.29 8.90 12.03
CA GLN A 261 1.31 7.53 11.50
C GLN A 261 2.45 6.67 12.06
N ASP A 262 3.38 7.26 12.82
CA ASP A 262 4.52 6.52 13.41
C ASP A 262 4.05 5.66 14.59
N ALA A 263 4.04 4.33 14.38
CA ALA A 263 3.60 3.37 15.39
C ALA A 263 4.46 3.38 16.67
N ASP A 264 5.68 3.85 16.57
CA ASP A 264 6.65 3.88 17.68
C ASP A 264 6.59 5.17 18.50
N THR A 265 5.71 6.13 18.17
CA THR A 265 5.57 7.34 18.97
C THR A 265 5.02 7.01 20.38
N PRO A 266 5.47 7.69 21.43
CA PRO A 266 4.92 7.50 22.78
C PRO A 266 3.40 7.66 22.83
N TYR A 267 2.84 8.52 21.96
CA TYR A 267 1.39 8.69 21.80
C TYR A 267 0.70 7.39 21.35
N ARG A 268 1.22 6.73 20.28
CA ARG A 268 0.60 5.50 19.74
C ARG A 268 0.78 4.31 20.68
N ILE A 269 1.91 4.24 21.39
CA ILE A 269 2.12 3.22 22.46
C ILE A 269 1.08 3.43 23.56
N GLY A 270 0.87 4.67 24.00
CA GLY A 270 -0.16 5.02 24.97
C GLY A 270 -1.56 4.70 24.45
N LEU A 271 -1.85 5.07 23.19
CA LEU A 271 -3.14 4.81 22.52
C LEU A 271 -3.44 3.31 22.44
N LEU A 272 -2.44 2.46 22.17
CA LEU A 272 -2.58 1.01 22.15
C LEU A 272 -2.95 0.44 23.53
N GLY A 273 -2.32 0.93 24.58
CA GLY A 273 -2.65 0.57 25.95
C GLY A 273 -4.07 0.97 26.33
N ASP A 274 -4.46 2.19 25.94
CA ASP A 274 -5.81 2.71 26.16
C ASP A 274 -6.85 1.94 25.35
N LEU A 275 -6.58 1.58 24.10
CA LEU A 275 -7.49 0.78 23.28
C LEU A 275 -7.77 -0.59 23.90
N ARG A 276 -6.72 -1.27 24.41
CA ARG A 276 -6.90 -2.55 25.12
C ARG A 276 -7.83 -2.42 26.30
N ARG A 277 -7.63 -1.38 27.13
CA ARG A 277 -8.50 -1.07 28.26
C ARG A 277 -9.92 -0.71 27.79
N ALA A 278 -10.05 0.14 26.80
CA ALA A 278 -11.33 0.62 26.26
C ALA A 278 -12.24 -0.53 25.76
N LEU A 279 -11.63 -1.58 25.17
CA LEU A 279 -12.37 -2.79 24.77
C LEU A 279 -12.84 -3.61 25.97
N GLU A 280 -12.15 -3.54 27.13
CA GLU A 280 -12.54 -4.24 28.36
C GLU A 280 -13.58 -3.44 29.17
N THR A 281 -13.50 -2.11 29.13
CA THR A 281 -14.38 -1.20 29.91
C THR A 281 -15.63 -0.74 29.15
N GLY A 282 -15.73 -1.05 27.84
CA GLY A 282 -16.85 -0.61 27.01
C GLY A 282 -16.80 0.88 26.61
N GLU A 283 -15.61 1.49 26.62
CA GLU A 283 -15.41 2.89 26.18
C GLU A 283 -15.54 3.02 24.65
N VAL A 284 -15.26 1.96 23.90
CA VAL A 284 -15.51 1.88 22.46
C VAL A 284 -16.99 1.62 22.24
N GLN A 285 -17.64 2.44 21.44
CA GLN A 285 -19.07 2.35 21.18
C GLN A 285 -19.35 2.09 19.71
N LEU A 286 -20.53 1.50 19.41
CA LEU A 286 -21.06 1.42 18.06
C LEU A 286 -22.11 2.49 17.87
N HIS A 287 -21.94 3.27 16.80
CA HIS A 287 -22.98 4.11 16.25
C HIS A 287 -23.55 3.44 15.00
N TYR A 288 -24.79 3.69 14.70
CA TYR A 288 -25.52 3.02 13.64
C TYR A 288 -25.99 4.05 12.61
N GLN A 289 -25.57 3.88 11.35
CA GLN A 289 -25.97 4.76 10.26
C GLN A 289 -27.01 4.08 9.38
N PRO A 290 -28.19 4.69 9.17
CA PRO A 290 -29.23 4.09 8.36
C PRO A 290 -28.88 4.01 6.87
N LYS A 291 -29.23 2.86 6.26
CA LYS A 291 -29.32 2.63 4.81
C LYS A 291 -30.79 2.65 4.42
N VAL A 292 -31.17 3.49 3.45
CA VAL A 292 -32.57 3.65 3.04
C VAL A 292 -32.74 3.51 1.53
N ALA A 293 -33.81 2.89 1.10
CA ALA A 293 -34.23 2.88 -0.27
C ALA A 293 -34.90 4.20 -0.66
N PHE A 294 -35.04 4.49 -1.95
CA PHE A 294 -35.64 5.74 -2.45
C PHE A 294 -37.14 5.89 -2.13
N ASP A 295 -37.82 4.80 -1.78
CA ASP A 295 -39.20 4.80 -1.28
C ASP A 295 -39.30 5.14 0.23
N GLY A 296 -38.18 5.41 0.90
CA GLY A 296 -38.10 5.72 2.34
C GLY A 296 -38.02 4.48 3.24
N ARG A 297 -38.03 3.27 2.70
CA ARG A 297 -37.92 2.04 3.46
C ARG A 297 -36.49 1.87 4.00
N VAL A 298 -36.37 1.59 5.29
CA VAL A 298 -35.09 1.26 5.91
C VAL A 298 -34.65 -0.13 5.45
N VAL A 299 -33.52 -0.20 4.76
CA VAL A 299 -32.91 -1.45 4.27
C VAL A 299 -32.08 -2.10 5.37
N GLY A 300 -31.33 -1.30 6.13
CA GLY A 300 -30.49 -1.75 7.21
C GLY A 300 -29.79 -0.59 7.90
N LEU A 301 -28.83 -0.92 8.76
CA LEU A 301 -27.95 0.06 9.39
C LEU A 301 -26.52 -0.45 9.30
N GLU A 302 -25.55 0.44 9.15
CA GLU A 302 -24.14 0.12 9.31
C GLU A 302 -23.66 0.43 10.72
N ALA A 303 -22.98 -0.51 11.37
CA ALA A 303 -22.37 -0.35 12.67
C ALA A 303 -20.96 0.25 12.54
N LEU A 304 -20.80 1.46 13.00
CA LEU A 304 -19.60 2.27 12.88
C LEU A 304 -18.95 2.48 14.25
N LEU A 305 -17.70 2.11 14.38
CA LEU A 305 -16.92 2.28 15.60
C LEU A 305 -16.75 3.76 15.95
N ARG A 306 -16.90 4.07 17.24
CA ARG A 306 -16.63 5.39 17.83
C ARG A 306 -15.89 5.20 19.15
N TRP A 307 -14.84 5.96 19.34
CA TRP A 307 -14.09 5.93 20.58
C TRP A 307 -13.79 7.34 21.04
N GLU A 308 -14.20 7.63 22.27
CA GLU A 308 -13.92 8.89 22.95
C GLU A 308 -13.09 8.60 24.21
N ARG A 309 -11.85 9.11 24.21
CA ARG A 309 -10.94 8.92 25.33
C ARG A 309 -11.28 9.91 26.44
N PRO A 310 -11.43 9.44 27.69
CA PRO A 310 -11.71 10.34 28.81
C PRO A 310 -10.64 11.44 28.94
N GLY A 311 -11.06 12.70 28.85
CA GLY A 311 -10.19 13.87 28.95
C GLY A 311 -9.27 14.16 27.75
N GLN A 312 -9.31 13.36 26.69
CA GLN A 312 -8.45 13.52 25.50
C GLN A 312 -9.26 13.69 24.19
N GLY A 313 -10.58 13.45 24.24
CA GLY A 313 -11.48 13.65 23.09
C GLY A 313 -11.63 12.43 22.17
N LYS A 314 -12.22 12.67 21.00
CA LYS A 314 -12.55 11.63 20.02
C LYS A 314 -11.31 11.17 19.26
N VAL A 315 -11.16 9.86 19.11
CA VAL A 315 -10.12 9.23 18.28
C VAL A 315 -10.76 8.80 16.95
N SER A 316 -10.08 9.10 15.84
CA SER A 316 -10.56 8.67 14.51
C SER A 316 -10.60 7.14 14.41
N PRO A 317 -11.67 6.55 13.83
CA PRO A 317 -11.71 5.12 13.54
C PRO A 317 -10.50 4.63 12.74
N ASP A 318 -10.07 5.36 11.71
CA ASP A 318 -8.91 4.99 10.88
C ASP A 318 -7.62 4.88 11.71
N GLU A 319 -7.47 5.76 12.71
CA GLU A 319 -6.28 5.75 13.57
C GLU A 319 -6.25 4.53 14.49
N PHE A 320 -7.32 4.24 15.23
CA PHE A 320 -7.28 3.13 16.19
C PHE A 320 -7.54 1.76 15.56
N VAL A 321 -8.27 1.67 14.45
CA VAL A 321 -8.39 0.44 13.66
C VAL A 321 -7.05 0.10 13.01
N GLY A 322 -6.36 1.07 12.37
CA GLY A 322 -5.02 0.87 11.83
C GLY A 322 -4.00 0.47 12.91
N LEU A 323 -4.15 1.01 14.15
CA LEU A 323 -3.35 0.58 15.29
C LEU A 323 -3.67 -0.86 15.72
N ALA A 324 -4.94 -1.27 15.74
CA ALA A 324 -5.36 -2.63 16.04
C ALA A 324 -4.83 -3.63 14.98
N GLU A 325 -4.85 -3.26 13.71
CA GLU A 325 -4.29 -4.08 12.61
C GLU A 325 -2.79 -4.32 12.76
N SER A 326 -2.02 -3.24 13.03
CA SER A 326 -0.56 -3.31 13.15
C SER A 326 -0.10 -4.04 14.42
N SER A 327 -0.89 -3.99 15.50
CA SER A 327 -0.56 -4.56 16.82
C SER A 327 -1.10 -5.96 17.09
N GLY A 328 -1.86 -6.55 16.14
CA GLY A 328 -2.50 -7.85 16.33
C GLY A 328 -3.73 -7.85 17.25
N LEU A 329 -4.30 -6.67 17.56
CA LEU A 329 -5.55 -6.55 18.33
C LEU A 329 -6.81 -6.74 17.49
N MET A 330 -6.70 -6.79 16.16
CA MET A 330 -7.85 -6.86 15.25
C MET A 330 -8.85 -7.97 15.61
N PRO A 331 -8.45 -9.23 15.90
CA PRO A 331 -9.41 -10.27 16.25
C PRO A 331 -10.23 -9.95 17.52
N ARG A 332 -9.62 -9.28 18.52
CA ARG A 332 -10.34 -8.86 19.74
C ARG A 332 -11.31 -7.71 19.45
N LEU A 333 -10.89 -6.76 18.61
CA LEU A 333 -11.76 -5.66 18.19
C LEU A 333 -12.96 -6.18 17.40
N THR A 334 -12.73 -7.09 16.44
CA THR A 334 -13.79 -7.70 15.64
C THR A 334 -14.77 -8.51 16.49
N ASP A 335 -14.27 -9.34 17.44
CA ASP A 335 -15.13 -10.07 18.36
C ASP A 335 -15.97 -9.12 19.24
N TYR A 336 -15.37 -8.01 19.70
CA TYR A 336 -16.09 -6.96 20.44
C TYR A 336 -17.21 -6.31 19.61
N VAL A 337 -16.93 -5.96 18.36
CA VAL A 337 -17.91 -5.36 17.44
C VAL A 337 -19.04 -6.34 17.15
N LEU A 338 -18.73 -7.59 16.86
CA LEU A 338 -19.74 -8.64 16.61
C LEU A 338 -20.64 -8.87 17.84
N GLU A 339 -20.06 -8.97 19.03
CA GLU A 339 -20.82 -9.13 20.27
C GLU A 339 -21.78 -7.95 20.49
N ALA A 340 -21.30 -6.72 20.34
CA ALA A 340 -22.09 -5.51 20.52
C ALA A 340 -23.18 -5.36 19.44
N ALA A 341 -22.85 -5.59 18.16
CA ALA A 341 -23.80 -5.47 17.05
C ALA A 341 -24.90 -6.53 17.11
N VAL A 342 -24.53 -7.79 17.38
CA VAL A 342 -25.51 -8.90 17.50
C VAL A 342 -26.36 -8.73 18.76
N GLY A 343 -25.77 -8.25 19.87
CA GLY A 343 -26.54 -7.91 21.08
C GLY A 343 -27.56 -6.81 20.83
N GLN A 344 -27.18 -5.75 20.07
CA GLN A 344 -28.08 -4.68 19.67
C GLN A 344 -29.19 -5.16 18.72
N LEU A 345 -28.88 -6.06 17.79
CA LEU A 345 -29.88 -6.73 16.94
C LEU A 345 -30.92 -7.50 17.75
N ALA A 346 -30.49 -8.27 18.76
CA ALA A 346 -31.37 -8.97 19.66
C ALA A 346 -32.31 -8.02 20.38
N TYR A 347 -31.77 -6.92 20.94
CA TYR A 347 -32.58 -5.87 21.61
C TYR A 347 -33.61 -5.25 20.66
N TRP A 348 -33.25 -4.89 19.43
CA TRP A 348 -34.18 -4.33 18.46
C TRP A 348 -35.29 -5.32 18.08
N ARG A 349 -34.95 -6.58 17.91
CA ARG A 349 -35.89 -7.65 17.61
C ARG A 349 -36.91 -7.84 18.73
N ASP A 350 -36.47 -7.79 19.99
CA ASP A 350 -37.35 -7.85 21.16
C ASP A 350 -38.31 -6.65 21.23
N GLN A 351 -37.89 -5.50 20.69
CA GLN A 351 -38.74 -4.31 20.51
C GLN A 351 -39.64 -4.38 19.25
N GLY A 352 -39.64 -5.49 18.53
CA GLY A 352 -40.37 -5.69 17.28
C GLY A 352 -39.84 -4.89 16.10
N LEU A 353 -38.58 -4.43 16.17
CA LEU A 353 -37.87 -3.74 15.07
C LEU A 353 -37.03 -4.81 14.32
N GLN A 354 -37.49 -5.18 13.13
CA GLN A 354 -36.78 -6.14 12.27
C GLN A 354 -35.90 -5.36 11.29
N VAL A 355 -34.61 -5.33 11.56
CA VAL A 355 -33.61 -4.60 10.76
C VAL A 355 -32.40 -5.49 10.53
N GLN A 356 -31.64 -5.20 9.50
CA GLN A 356 -30.33 -5.77 9.23
C GLN A 356 -29.25 -4.82 9.75
N VAL A 357 -28.17 -5.37 10.32
CA VAL A 357 -26.98 -4.61 10.70
C VAL A 357 -25.77 -5.11 9.93
N ALA A 358 -25.09 -4.19 9.29
CA ALA A 358 -23.84 -4.42 8.61
C ALA A 358 -22.65 -4.12 9.54
N VAL A 359 -21.64 -4.98 9.51
CA VAL A 359 -20.42 -4.88 10.32
C VAL A 359 -19.21 -5.02 9.42
N ASN A 360 -18.29 -4.06 9.49
CA ASN A 360 -17.01 -4.08 8.80
C ASN A 360 -16.09 -5.16 9.36
N VAL A 361 -15.50 -5.99 8.49
CA VAL A 361 -14.55 -7.03 8.85
C VAL A 361 -13.27 -6.92 8.03
N SER A 362 -12.13 -7.12 8.70
CA SER A 362 -10.84 -7.03 8.02
C SER A 362 -10.55 -8.29 7.17
N PRO A 363 -9.77 -8.18 6.09
CA PRO A 363 -9.30 -9.35 5.34
C PRO A 363 -8.60 -10.39 6.23
N ARG A 364 -7.88 -9.95 7.27
CA ARG A 364 -7.19 -10.83 8.22
C ARG A 364 -8.16 -11.65 9.07
N ASP A 365 -9.32 -11.09 9.42
CA ASP A 365 -10.34 -11.82 10.17
C ASP A 365 -10.94 -12.93 9.32
N VAL A 366 -11.24 -12.66 8.04
CA VAL A 366 -11.77 -13.67 7.10
C VAL A 366 -10.77 -14.80 6.89
N LEU A 367 -9.47 -14.49 6.87
CA LEU A 367 -8.39 -15.49 6.74
C LEU A 367 -8.12 -16.27 8.04
N ASN A 368 -8.65 -15.81 9.17
CA ASN A 368 -8.40 -16.44 10.47
C ASN A 368 -9.24 -17.72 10.61
N PRO A 369 -8.60 -18.88 10.87
CA PRO A 369 -9.32 -20.13 11.09
C PRO A 369 -10.38 -20.01 12.19
N GLY A 370 -11.58 -20.53 11.94
CA GLY A 370 -12.67 -20.50 12.91
C GLY A 370 -13.44 -19.16 12.97
N PHE A 371 -13.20 -18.21 12.07
CA PHE A 371 -13.94 -16.94 12.05
C PHE A 371 -15.45 -17.18 11.83
N ALA A 372 -15.82 -18.01 10.85
CA ALA A 372 -17.22 -18.32 10.57
C ALA A 372 -17.93 -18.95 11.79
N GLN A 373 -17.26 -19.85 12.51
CA GLN A 373 -17.80 -20.46 13.72
C GLN A 373 -17.96 -19.45 14.87
N ARG A 374 -17.03 -18.47 15.01
CA ARG A 374 -17.18 -17.38 15.99
C ARG A 374 -18.40 -16.52 15.69
N VAL A 375 -18.57 -16.10 14.43
CA VAL A 375 -19.77 -15.35 14.00
C VAL A 375 -21.05 -16.13 14.30
N ALA A 376 -21.10 -17.41 13.93
CA ALA A 376 -22.23 -18.29 14.25
C ALA A 376 -22.45 -18.41 15.78
N GLY A 377 -21.39 -18.46 16.57
CA GLY A 377 -21.45 -18.52 18.04
C GLY A 377 -22.12 -17.26 18.64
N HIS A 378 -21.80 -16.07 18.14
CA HIS A 378 -22.46 -14.84 18.56
C HIS A 378 -23.97 -14.84 18.21
N LEU A 379 -24.32 -15.23 16.98
CA LEU A 379 -25.71 -15.30 16.53
C LEU A 379 -26.55 -16.27 17.36
N VAL A 380 -26.01 -17.46 17.67
CA VAL A 380 -26.67 -18.48 18.49
C VAL A 380 -26.85 -17.99 19.93
N ARG A 381 -25.82 -17.40 20.53
CA ARG A 381 -25.86 -16.88 21.91
C ARG A 381 -26.96 -15.85 22.10
N HIS A 382 -27.13 -14.94 21.16
CA HIS A 382 -28.13 -13.89 21.20
C HIS A 382 -29.46 -14.24 20.52
N GLN A 383 -29.59 -15.48 20.01
CA GLN A 383 -30.78 -15.95 19.30
C GLN A 383 -31.20 -15.05 18.12
N VAL A 384 -30.20 -14.46 17.41
CA VAL A 384 -30.40 -13.61 16.25
C VAL A 384 -30.37 -14.45 14.97
N PRO A 385 -31.35 -14.32 14.05
CA PRO A 385 -31.32 -15.02 12.78
C PRO A 385 -30.18 -14.49 11.92
N ALA A 386 -29.46 -15.38 11.25
CA ALA A 386 -28.23 -15.03 10.56
C ALA A 386 -28.40 -13.97 9.46
N HIS A 387 -29.54 -13.93 8.77
CA HIS A 387 -29.84 -12.94 7.74
C HIS A 387 -30.00 -11.50 8.29
N ALA A 388 -30.11 -11.31 9.61
CA ALA A 388 -30.12 -10.00 10.23
C ALA A 388 -28.72 -9.39 10.36
N LEU A 389 -27.66 -10.20 10.25
CA LEU A 389 -26.28 -9.73 10.22
C LEU A 389 -25.75 -9.75 8.78
N GLN A 390 -25.11 -8.65 8.39
CA GLN A 390 -24.36 -8.49 7.16
C GLN A 390 -22.88 -8.24 7.50
N LEU A 391 -21.95 -8.82 6.78
CA LEU A 391 -20.53 -8.54 6.92
C LEU A 391 -20.06 -7.75 5.70
N GLU A 392 -19.42 -6.62 5.94
CA GLU A 392 -18.84 -5.77 4.90
C GLU A 392 -17.36 -6.09 4.76
N ILE A 393 -16.95 -6.43 3.55
CA ILE A 393 -15.59 -6.81 3.18
C ILE A 393 -15.07 -5.85 2.12
N THR A 394 -13.86 -5.34 2.30
CA THR A 394 -13.27 -4.41 1.32
C THR A 394 -12.80 -5.14 0.06
N GLU A 395 -12.72 -4.41 -1.06
CA GLU A 395 -12.19 -4.86 -2.34
C GLU A 395 -10.80 -5.53 -2.22
N ARG A 396 -10.00 -5.14 -1.23
CA ARG A 396 -8.64 -5.70 -0.99
C ARG A 396 -8.65 -7.21 -0.75
N LEU A 397 -9.72 -7.77 -0.18
CA LEU A 397 -9.85 -9.22 -0.02
C LEU A 397 -9.82 -9.95 -1.37
N LEU A 398 -10.21 -9.28 -2.46
CA LEU A 398 -10.16 -9.82 -3.82
C LEU A 398 -8.73 -9.99 -4.36
N LEU A 399 -7.77 -9.24 -3.83
CA LEU A 399 -6.38 -9.30 -4.26
C LEU A 399 -5.65 -10.51 -3.67
N ASP A 400 -6.07 -10.98 -2.50
CA ASP A 400 -5.52 -12.18 -1.86
C ASP A 400 -6.09 -13.44 -2.51
N ASP A 401 -5.22 -14.19 -3.21
CA ASP A 401 -5.56 -15.42 -3.94
C ASP A 401 -5.78 -16.63 -3.00
N SER A 402 -6.46 -16.41 -1.87
CA SER A 402 -6.58 -17.45 -0.88
C SER A 402 -7.90 -18.21 -1.01
N ARG A 403 -7.81 -19.51 -1.34
CA ARG A 403 -8.93 -20.46 -1.23
C ARG A 403 -9.58 -20.38 0.15
N ARG A 404 -8.78 -20.09 1.19
CA ARG A 404 -9.27 -19.97 2.57
C ARG A 404 -10.30 -18.84 2.73
N ALA A 405 -10.08 -17.67 2.12
CA ALA A 405 -11.07 -16.59 2.15
C ALA A 405 -12.39 -17.03 1.53
N ALA A 406 -12.32 -17.65 0.33
CA ALA A 406 -13.50 -18.16 -0.37
C ALA A 406 -14.23 -19.23 0.46
N ASP A 407 -13.51 -20.14 1.10
CA ASP A 407 -14.07 -21.19 1.95
C ASP A 407 -14.77 -20.59 3.18
N THR A 408 -14.14 -19.62 3.86
CA THR A 408 -14.73 -18.91 5.02
C THR A 408 -16.01 -18.16 4.63
N LEU A 409 -15.98 -17.43 3.51
CA LEU A 409 -17.15 -16.69 3.02
C LEU A 409 -18.28 -17.64 2.59
N ALA A 410 -17.95 -18.78 1.98
CA ALA A 410 -18.93 -19.80 1.63
C ALA A 410 -19.58 -20.42 2.88
N GLU A 411 -18.80 -20.65 3.95
CA GLU A 411 -19.31 -21.16 5.23
C GLU A 411 -20.27 -20.14 5.90
N LEU A 412 -19.89 -18.85 5.94
CA LEU A 412 -20.73 -17.76 6.45
C LEU A 412 -22.06 -17.66 5.69
N ARG A 413 -22.00 -17.74 4.35
CA ARG A 413 -23.21 -17.80 3.52
C ARG A 413 -24.06 -19.04 3.84
N GLY A 414 -23.40 -20.19 4.08
CA GLY A 414 -24.07 -21.43 4.48
C GLY A 414 -24.86 -21.27 5.78
N TYR A 415 -24.41 -20.42 6.70
CA TYR A 415 -25.16 -20.05 7.91
C TYR A 415 -26.28 -19.05 7.63
N GLY A 416 -26.32 -18.42 6.47
CA GLY A 416 -27.30 -17.41 6.07
C GLY A 416 -26.92 -15.97 6.43
N VAL A 417 -25.65 -15.71 6.75
CA VAL A 417 -25.11 -14.35 6.97
C VAL A 417 -25.03 -13.60 5.64
N GLY A 418 -25.51 -12.35 5.62
CA GLY A 418 -25.37 -11.46 4.46
C GLY A 418 -23.92 -11.00 4.27
N MET A 419 -23.54 -10.75 3.02
CA MET A 419 -22.21 -10.19 2.72
C MET A 419 -22.32 -9.07 1.71
N SER A 420 -21.59 -7.98 1.95
CA SER A 420 -21.49 -6.80 1.09
C SER A 420 -20.03 -6.54 0.71
N LEU A 421 -19.79 -6.12 -0.51
CA LEU A 421 -18.49 -5.65 -0.96
C LEU A 421 -18.42 -4.13 -0.80
N ASP A 422 -17.47 -3.67 -0.01
CA ASP A 422 -17.26 -2.27 0.33
C ASP A 422 -16.12 -1.62 -0.45
N ASP A 423 -16.11 -0.26 -0.50
CA ASP A 423 -15.10 0.59 -1.18
C ASP A 423 -14.94 0.28 -2.68
N PHE A 424 -16.00 -0.16 -3.37
CA PHE A 424 -15.91 -0.58 -4.77
C PHE A 424 -15.53 0.58 -5.70
N GLY A 425 -14.51 0.34 -6.54
CA GLY A 425 -13.98 1.28 -7.52
C GLY A 425 -12.69 1.98 -7.09
N THR A 426 -12.28 1.88 -5.82
CA THR A 426 -11.04 2.51 -5.32
C THR A 426 -9.79 1.66 -5.60
N GLY A 427 -9.95 0.40 -6.02
CA GLY A 427 -8.88 -0.57 -6.23
C GLY A 427 -8.86 -1.19 -7.63
N HIS A 428 -8.10 -2.27 -7.78
CA HIS A 428 -7.98 -3.05 -9.03
C HIS A 428 -8.85 -4.30 -8.97
N SER A 429 -10.18 -4.14 -9.06
CA SER A 429 -11.09 -5.29 -9.03
C SER A 429 -10.95 -6.18 -10.27
N SER A 430 -10.65 -7.45 -10.04
CA SER A 430 -10.83 -8.48 -11.06
C SER A 430 -12.30 -8.88 -11.13
N LEU A 431 -13.01 -8.50 -12.20
CA LEU A 431 -14.41 -8.88 -12.45
C LEU A 431 -14.65 -10.40 -12.37
N VAL A 432 -13.62 -11.18 -12.72
CA VAL A 432 -13.68 -12.65 -12.63
C VAL A 432 -13.78 -13.11 -11.17
N ARG A 433 -13.09 -12.42 -10.26
CA ARG A 433 -13.10 -12.74 -8.83
C ARG A 433 -14.39 -12.27 -8.15
N LEU A 434 -14.88 -11.09 -8.50
CA LEU A 434 -16.16 -10.57 -7.99
C LEU A 434 -17.29 -11.59 -8.24
N ARG A 435 -17.36 -12.18 -9.43
CA ARG A 435 -18.35 -13.20 -9.77
C ARG A 435 -18.27 -14.46 -8.89
N SER A 436 -17.10 -14.79 -8.35
CA SER A 436 -16.90 -15.99 -7.54
C SER A 436 -17.19 -15.78 -6.04
N LEU A 437 -17.35 -14.53 -5.61
CA LEU A 437 -17.65 -14.23 -4.22
C LEU A 437 -19.14 -14.41 -3.91
N PRO A 438 -19.45 -14.92 -2.72
CA PRO A 438 -20.83 -15.11 -2.29
C PRO A 438 -21.46 -13.81 -1.73
N VAL A 439 -21.20 -12.66 -2.33
CA VAL A 439 -21.76 -11.35 -1.92
C VAL A 439 -23.16 -11.14 -2.50
N GLY A 440 -23.99 -10.38 -1.81
CA GLY A 440 -25.33 -10.00 -2.23
C GLY A 440 -25.51 -8.51 -2.47
N GLU A 441 -24.58 -7.68 -2.00
CA GLU A 441 -24.63 -6.23 -2.05
C GLU A 441 -23.27 -5.67 -2.46
N LEU A 442 -23.29 -4.54 -3.19
CA LEU A 442 -22.13 -3.77 -3.57
C LEU A 442 -22.31 -2.33 -3.10
N LYS A 443 -21.33 -1.77 -2.36
CA LYS A 443 -21.32 -0.40 -1.90
C LYS A 443 -20.39 0.43 -2.77
N ILE A 444 -20.91 1.54 -3.30
CA ILE A 444 -20.13 2.50 -4.10
C ILE A 444 -19.54 3.52 -3.14
N ASP A 445 -18.21 3.64 -3.17
CA ASP A 445 -17.45 4.50 -2.27
C ASP A 445 -17.83 5.98 -2.39
N ARG A 446 -17.84 6.66 -1.25
CA ARG A 446 -18.14 8.09 -1.10
C ARG A 446 -17.30 8.97 -2.04
N SER A 447 -16.06 8.62 -2.32
CA SER A 447 -15.17 9.45 -3.14
C SER A 447 -15.67 9.68 -4.56
N PHE A 448 -16.43 8.72 -5.13
CA PHE A 448 -17.09 8.88 -6.41
C PHE A 448 -18.45 9.56 -6.27
N VAL A 449 -19.24 9.15 -5.27
CA VAL A 449 -20.59 9.66 -5.04
C VAL A 449 -20.58 11.17 -4.77
N SER A 450 -19.69 11.65 -3.91
CA SER A 450 -19.62 13.07 -3.54
C SER A 450 -19.22 14.01 -4.68
N ARG A 451 -18.60 13.51 -5.74
CA ARG A 451 -18.12 14.31 -6.87
C ARG A 451 -18.91 14.09 -8.16
N MET A 452 -19.78 13.08 -8.23
CA MET A 452 -20.48 12.70 -9.43
C MET A 452 -21.37 13.77 -10.06
N VAL A 453 -21.76 14.79 -9.30
CA VAL A 453 -22.52 15.93 -9.81
C VAL A 453 -21.61 16.89 -10.58
N ALA A 454 -20.38 17.09 -10.12
CA ALA A 454 -19.41 18.02 -10.69
C ALA A 454 -18.45 17.36 -11.70
N ASP A 455 -18.29 16.04 -11.67
CA ASP A 455 -17.34 15.28 -12.50
C ASP A 455 -18.05 14.16 -13.27
N ASP A 456 -18.05 14.26 -14.61
CA ASP A 456 -18.65 13.26 -15.48
C ASP A 456 -17.91 11.92 -15.46
N HIS A 457 -16.62 11.89 -15.12
CA HIS A 457 -15.87 10.64 -14.96
C HIS A 457 -16.34 9.87 -13.73
N ASP A 458 -16.48 10.53 -12.60
CA ASP A 458 -17.01 9.91 -11.37
C ASP A 458 -18.47 9.45 -11.59
N ALA A 459 -19.30 10.24 -12.29
CA ALA A 459 -20.64 9.83 -12.66
C ALA A 459 -20.65 8.58 -13.59
N ALA A 460 -19.67 8.46 -14.49
CA ALA A 460 -19.54 7.29 -15.35
C ALA A 460 -19.12 6.05 -14.53
N VAL A 461 -18.22 6.20 -13.56
CA VAL A 461 -17.81 5.11 -12.64
C VAL A 461 -19.02 4.61 -11.87
N VAL A 462 -19.81 5.51 -11.25
CA VAL A 462 -21.03 5.14 -10.51
C VAL A 462 -21.99 4.37 -11.41
N ARG A 463 -22.28 4.87 -12.60
CA ARG A 463 -23.19 4.21 -13.55
C ARG A 463 -22.71 2.81 -13.94
N CYS A 464 -21.43 2.68 -14.32
CA CYS A 464 -20.85 1.38 -14.67
C CYS A 464 -20.91 0.39 -13.50
N SER A 465 -20.69 0.88 -12.26
CA SER A 465 -20.77 0.05 -11.05
C SER A 465 -22.18 -0.47 -10.82
N VAL A 466 -23.21 0.38 -11.00
CA VAL A 466 -24.63 0.00 -10.90
C VAL A 466 -24.99 -1.05 -11.95
N GLU A 467 -24.67 -0.81 -13.22
CA GLU A 467 -24.96 -1.74 -14.32
C GLU A 467 -24.27 -3.09 -14.11
N LEU A 468 -23.01 -3.07 -13.66
CA LEU A 468 -22.24 -4.27 -13.35
C LEU A 468 -22.89 -5.07 -12.21
N ALA A 469 -23.17 -4.42 -11.08
CA ALA A 469 -23.76 -5.05 -9.91
C ALA A 469 -25.10 -5.71 -10.24
N HIS A 470 -26.00 -5.01 -10.92
CA HIS A 470 -27.29 -5.55 -11.36
C HIS A 470 -27.13 -6.72 -12.34
N SER A 471 -26.14 -6.66 -13.26
CA SER A 471 -25.83 -7.77 -14.16
C SER A 471 -25.36 -9.04 -13.44
N LEU A 472 -24.80 -8.87 -12.22
CA LEU A 472 -24.38 -9.95 -11.35
C LEU A 472 -25.46 -10.37 -10.33
N GLY A 473 -26.63 -9.69 -10.33
CA GLY A 473 -27.72 -9.94 -9.39
C GLY A 473 -27.47 -9.40 -7.97
N LEU A 474 -26.60 -8.38 -7.85
CA LEU A 474 -26.28 -7.70 -6.58
C LEU A 474 -27.17 -6.47 -6.41
N THR A 475 -27.50 -6.14 -5.16
CA THR A 475 -28.08 -4.83 -4.80
C THR A 475 -26.95 -3.80 -4.67
N VAL A 476 -27.28 -2.52 -4.92
CA VAL A 476 -26.31 -1.42 -4.89
C VAL A 476 -26.67 -0.40 -3.83
N VAL A 477 -25.70 -0.09 -2.97
CA VAL A 477 -25.79 1.00 -1.98
C VAL A 477 -24.79 2.09 -2.36
N ALA A 478 -25.22 3.35 -2.44
CA ALA A 478 -24.33 4.50 -2.61
C ALA A 478 -24.04 5.15 -1.26
N GLU A 479 -22.75 5.38 -0.98
CA GLU A 479 -22.30 5.99 0.26
C GLU A 479 -22.03 7.49 0.14
N GLY A 480 -22.12 8.20 1.28
CA GLY A 480 -21.73 9.60 1.36
C GLY A 480 -22.68 10.54 0.63
N VAL A 481 -23.97 10.21 0.56
CA VAL A 481 -24.99 11.10 -0.01
C VAL A 481 -25.28 12.24 0.96
N GLU A 482 -24.97 13.47 0.56
CA GLU A 482 -25.03 14.66 1.42
C GLU A 482 -26.05 15.71 0.94
N ASP A 483 -26.50 15.63 -0.33
CA ASP A 483 -27.42 16.61 -0.93
C ASP A 483 -28.49 15.96 -1.81
N ASP A 484 -29.56 16.73 -2.08
CA ASP A 484 -30.72 16.29 -2.88
C ASP A 484 -30.37 16.06 -4.34
N GLU A 485 -29.41 16.79 -4.92
CA GLU A 485 -29.04 16.64 -6.34
C GLU A 485 -28.33 15.29 -6.57
N THR A 486 -27.41 14.92 -5.66
CA THR A 486 -26.77 13.61 -5.65
C THR A 486 -27.81 12.49 -5.47
N TRP A 487 -28.76 12.65 -4.55
CA TRP A 487 -29.86 11.70 -4.33
C TRP A 487 -30.67 11.46 -5.59
N GLU A 488 -31.17 12.51 -6.25
CA GLU A 488 -31.99 12.40 -7.47
C GLU A 488 -31.19 11.76 -8.61
N ARG A 489 -29.92 12.09 -8.74
CA ARG A 489 -29.04 11.54 -9.80
C ARG A 489 -28.80 10.04 -9.59
N LEU A 490 -28.56 9.60 -8.36
CA LEU A 490 -28.43 8.18 -7.99
C LEU A 490 -29.73 7.41 -8.23
N HIS A 491 -30.88 8.01 -7.88
CA HIS A 491 -32.19 7.43 -8.16
C HIS A 491 -32.41 7.20 -9.66
N CYS A 492 -32.09 8.20 -10.50
CA CYS A 492 -32.15 8.07 -11.96
C CYS A 492 -31.18 7.03 -12.53
N MET A 493 -30.07 6.74 -11.86
CA MET A 493 -29.12 5.69 -12.24
C MET A 493 -29.54 4.29 -11.80
N GLY A 494 -30.63 4.18 -10.99
CA GLY A 494 -31.17 2.90 -10.56
C GLY A 494 -30.46 2.30 -9.35
N VAL A 495 -29.79 3.10 -8.54
CA VAL A 495 -29.22 2.64 -7.25
C VAL A 495 -30.36 2.16 -6.34
N ASP A 496 -30.16 1.08 -5.58
CA ASP A 496 -31.21 0.44 -4.79
C ASP A 496 -31.40 1.12 -3.43
N ALA A 497 -30.31 1.55 -2.79
CA ALA A 497 -30.33 2.22 -1.50
C ALA A 497 -29.20 3.21 -1.36
N VAL A 498 -29.33 4.12 -0.41
CA VAL A 498 -28.35 5.17 -0.12
C VAL A 498 -28.06 5.28 1.37
N GLN A 499 -26.87 5.74 1.67
CA GLN A 499 -26.38 6.04 3.00
C GLN A 499 -25.61 7.37 2.97
N GLY A 500 -25.86 8.24 3.94
CA GLY A 500 -25.16 9.54 4.00
C GLY A 500 -25.80 10.52 4.95
N TRP A 501 -25.22 11.70 5.05
CA TRP A 501 -25.68 12.74 5.97
C TRP A 501 -27.05 13.32 5.58
N LEU A 502 -27.40 13.23 4.31
CA LEU A 502 -28.76 13.61 3.87
C LEU A 502 -29.83 12.76 4.57
N VAL A 503 -29.56 11.47 4.81
CA VAL A 503 -30.46 10.56 5.52
C VAL A 503 -30.31 10.72 7.02
N SER A 504 -29.13 10.48 7.53
CA SER A 504 -28.77 10.65 8.94
C SER A 504 -27.27 10.49 9.14
N ALA A 505 -26.70 11.20 10.09
CA ALA A 505 -25.40 10.84 10.64
C ALA A 505 -25.48 9.49 11.38
N ALA A 506 -24.31 8.88 11.66
CA ALA A 506 -24.26 7.70 12.51
C ALA A 506 -24.73 8.03 13.94
N LEU A 507 -25.74 7.34 14.43
CA LEU A 507 -26.45 7.60 15.68
C LEU A 507 -26.02 6.62 16.79
N PRO A 508 -25.87 7.04 18.05
CA PRO A 508 -25.80 6.13 19.17
C PRO A 508 -27.01 5.18 19.21
N ALA A 509 -26.85 3.99 19.79
CA ALA A 509 -27.87 2.93 19.80
C ALA A 509 -29.28 3.39 20.24
N GLU A 510 -29.36 4.23 21.29
CA GLU A 510 -30.64 4.76 21.77
C GLU A 510 -31.32 5.68 20.74
N GLN A 511 -30.52 6.57 20.11
CA GLN A 511 -31.02 7.49 19.09
C GLN A 511 -31.41 6.75 17.81
N ALA A 512 -30.60 5.73 17.40
CA ALA A 512 -30.95 4.85 16.30
C ALA A 512 -32.26 4.09 16.55
N THR A 513 -32.49 3.64 17.79
CA THR A 513 -33.75 2.99 18.18
C THR A 513 -34.93 3.94 18.03
N ALA A 514 -34.79 5.19 18.51
CA ALA A 514 -35.82 6.21 18.35
C ALA A 514 -36.09 6.52 16.88
N TRP A 515 -35.04 6.69 16.10
CA TRP A 515 -35.09 6.93 14.65
C TRP A 515 -35.82 5.79 13.90
N LEU A 516 -35.48 4.53 14.18
CA LEU A 516 -36.13 3.35 13.59
C LEU A 516 -37.63 3.28 13.89
N ARG A 517 -38.06 3.66 15.10
CA ARG A 517 -39.47 3.67 15.47
C ARG A 517 -40.28 4.69 14.65
N VAL A 518 -39.71 5.85 14.35
CA VAL A 518 -40.33 6.87 13.50
C VAL A 518 -40.43 6.41 12.05
N HIS A 519 -39.37 5.76 11.51
CA HIS A 519 -39.27 5.39 10.10
C HIS A 519 -39.77 3.97 9.78
N ARG A 520 -40.38 3.28 10.77
CA ARG A 520 -40.86 1.90 10.64
C ARG A 520 -41.87 1.67 9.51
N ASN A 521 -42.62 2.69 9.12
CA ASN A 521 -43.72 2.60 8.15
C ASN A 521 -43.38 3.27 6.82
N GLY A 522 -42.10 3.43 6.47
CA GLY A 522 -41.70 4.06 5.19
C GLY A 522 -42.01 5.55 5.14
N ALA A 523 -42.07 6.24 6.30
CA ALA A 523 -42.04 7.70 6.30
C ALA A 523 -40.74 8.14 5.58
N PRO A 524 -40.82 9.09 4.63
CA PRO A 524 -39.61 9.54 3.95
C PRO A 524 -38.59 9.98 4.99
N PRO A 525 -37.31 9.55 4.87
CA PRO A 525 -36.25 9.81 5.86
C PRO A 525 -35.94 11.31 6.00
N VAL A 526 -36.50 12.12 5.13
CA VAL A 526 -36.31 13.57 5.06
C VAL A 526 -37.64 14.23 5.33
N GLU A 527 -37.85 14.78 6.52
CA GLU A 527 -38.50 16.08 6.57
C GLU A 527 -37.60 17.00 5.74
N ARG A 528 -37.92 17.18 4.46
CA ARG A 528 -37.30 18.17 3.59
C ARG A 528 -37.43 19.51 4.29
N LEU A 529 -36.45 19.86 5.08
CA LEU A 529 -36.39 21.14 5.76
C LEU A 529 -36.34 22.22 4.68
N GLY A 530 -37.53 22.73 4.33
CA GLY A 530 -37.70 24.00 3.65
C GLY A 530 -37.89 24.01 2.14
N VAL A 531 -38.11 22.90 1.44
CA VAL A 531 -38.51 22.95 0.02
C VAL A 531 -40.06 22.85 -0.07
N PRO A 532 -40.75 23.91 -0.54
CA PRO A 532 -42.21 23.87 -0.67
C PRO A 532 -42.63 22.79 -1.70
N PRO A 533 -43.78 22.10 -1.52
CA PRO A 533 -44.26 21.03 -2.41
C PRO A 533 -44.49 21.43 -3.88
N GLN A 534 -44.29 22.70 -4.22
CA GLN A 534 -44.61 23.25 -5.54
C GLN A 534 -43.55 23.05 -6.61
N LEU A 535 -42.35 22.52 -6.29
CA LEU A 535 -41.28 22.27 -7.27
C LEU A 535 -41.33 20.87 -7.94
N HIS A 536 -42.18 19.96 -7.45
CA HIS A 536 -42.35 18.61 -8.04
C HIS A 536 -43.27 18.54 -9.24
N ALA A 537 -44.00 19.60 -9.58
CA ALA A 537 -44.94 19.61 -10.70
C ALA A 537 -44.32 20.00 -12.07
N GLY A 538 -43.03 20.29 -12.10
CA GLY A 538 -42.32 20.83 -13.29
C GLY A 538 -41.38 19.88 -14.05
N PHE A 539 -41.04 18.73 -13.52
CA PHE A 539 -40.16 17.79 -14.20
C PHE A 539 -41.00 16.81 -15.02
N GLN A 540 -41.39 17.24 -16.23
CA GLN A 540 -41.74 16.28 -17.28
C GLN A 540 -40.46 15.60 -17.75
N PRO A 541 -40.42 14.26 -17.85
CA PRO A 541 -39.29 13.58 -18.48
C PRO A 541 -39.07 14.18 -19.85
N VAL A 542 -37.86 14.59 -20.18
CA VAL A 542 -37.47 15.12 -21.49
C VAL A 542 -37.67 14.00 -22.49
N GLN A 543 -38.86 13.92 -23.08
CA GLN A 543 -39.21 13.00 -24.17
C GLN A 543 -38.56 13.39 -25.51
N ASN A 544 -37.63 14.34 -25.55
CA ASN A 544 -36.93 14.78 -26.74
C ASN A 544 -35.40 14.66 -26.59
N ALA A 545 -34.90 13.53 -26.11
CA ALA A 545 -33.56 13.13 -26.47
C ALA A 545 -33.58 12.76 -27.97
N LYS A 546 -33.08 13.65 -28.85
CA LYS A 546 -32.80 13.30 -30.24
C LYS A 546 -32.06 11.96 -30.23
N PRO A 547 -32.51 10.96 -31.04
CA PRO A 547 -31.80 9.70 -31.14
C PRO A 547 -30.35 10.03 -31.54
N ILE A 548 -29.40 9.57 -30.73
CA ILE A 548 -28.00 9.56 -31.10
C ILE A 548 -27.92 8.82 -32.42
N VAL A 549 -27.56 9.54 -33.47
CA VAL A 549 -27.32 8.98 -34.80
C VAL A 549 -26.25 7.92 -34.60
N GLN A 550 -26.64 6.65 -34.63
CA GLN A 550 -25.69 5.55 -34.66
C GLN A 550 -24.75 5.78 -35.85
N PRO A 551 -23.44 5.76 -35.67
CA PRO A 551 -22.53 5.79 -36.80
C PRO A 551 -22.90 4.65 -37.73
N ALA A 552 -23.08 4.95 -39.03
CA ALA A 552 -23.45 4.01 -40.07
C ALA A 552 -22.57 2.76 -39.95
N ARG A 553 -23.20 1.59 -39.83
CA ARG A 553 -22.48 0.32 -39.88
C ARG A 553 -21.66 0.30 -41.17
N PRO A 554 -20.36 -0.02 -41.10
CA PRO A 554 -19.59 -0.21 -42.33
C PRO A 554 -20.25 -1.31 -43.14
N PRO A 555 -20.23 -1.20 -44.48
CA PRO A 555 -20.87 -2.18 -45.37
C PRO A 555 -20.32 -3.57 -45.10
N VAL A 556 -21.21 -4.52 -44.86
CA VAL A 556 -20.87 -5.94 -44.72
C VAL A 556 -20.32 -6.41 -46.05
N LEU A 557 -19.01 -6.60 -46.14
CA LEU A 557 -18.38 -7.28 -47.25
C LEU A 557 -18.86 -8.74 -47.26
N PRO A 558 -19.24 -9.32 -48.42
CA PRO A 558 -19.60 -10.72 -48.50
C PRO A 558 -18.43 -11.59 -48.08
N PRO A 559 -18.68 -12.77 -47.47
CA PRO A 559 -17.63 -13.63 -46.97
C PRO A 559 -16.75 -14.09 -48.14
N THR A 560 -15.48 -13.66 -48.13
CA THR A 560 -14.46 -14.22 -48.99
C THR A 560 -14.20 -15.64 -48.50
N LEU A 561 -14.39 -16.62 -49.39
CA LEU A 561 -14.03 -18.02 -49.20
C LEU A 561 -12.55 -18.12 -48.79
N PRO A 562 -12.21 -18.96 -47.78
CA PRO A 562 -10.82 -19.17 -47.43
C PRO A 562 -10.05 -19.86 -48.57
N PRO A 563 -8.78 -19.52 -48.78
CA PRO A 563 -7.97 -20.19 -49.80
C PRO A 563 -7.82 -21.67 -49.40
N THR A 564 -8.08 -22.55 -50.35
CA THR A 564 -7.88 -24.00 -50.28
C THR A 564 -6.42 -24.31 -49.93
N LEU A 565 -6.17 -24.89 -48.79
CA LEU A 565 -4.88 -25.50 -48.45
C LEU A 565 -4.68 -26.78 -49.26
N PRO A 566 -3.45 -27.06 -49.73
CA PRO A 566 -3.13 -28.30 -50.43
C PRO A 566 -3.16 -29.51 -49.46
N PRO A 567 -3.43 -30.72 -49.94
CA PRO A 567 -3.59 -31.92 -49.12
C PRO A 567 -2.23 -32.35 -48.57
N VAL A 568 -2.05 -32.26 -47.24
CA VAL A 568 -0.96 -32.95 -46.55
C VAL A 568 -1.35 -34.40 -46.32
N ALA A 569 -0.50 -35.26 -46.88
CA ALA A 569 -0.63 -36.68 -46.93
C ALA A 569 -0.77 -37.34 -45.53
N ARG A 570 -1.62 -38.38 -45.50
CA ARG A 570 -1.73 -39.39 -44.46
C ARG A 570 -0.36 -40.01 -44.17
N VAL A 571 0.17 -39.83 -42.96
CA VAL A 571 1.09 -40.80 -42.30
C VAL A 571 0.88 -40.63 -40.80
N ALA A 572 0.21 -41.58 -40.18
CA ALA A 572 0.41 -42.10 -38.82
C ALA A 572 -0.80 -42.83 -38.30
N GLN A 573 -1.09 -43.99 -38.92
CA GLN A 573 -1.78 -45.08 -38.21
C GLN A 573 -0.80 -46.23 -38.18
N ALA A 574 -0.09 -46.38 -37.03
CA ALA A 574 0.46 -47.67 -36.56
C ALA A 574 1.40 -47.41 -35.36
N ALA A 575 0.91 -47.57 -34.16
CA ALA A 575 1.66 -48.06 -33.01
C ALA A 575 0.78 -48.03 -31.74
N HIS A 576 -0.33 -48.82 -31.78
CA HIS A 576 -0.85 -49.44 -30.56
C HIS A 576 -0.18 -50.83 -30.51
N ARG A 577 0.78 -51.02 -29.63
CA ARG A 577 1.20 -52.30 -29.12
C ARG A 577 1.41 -52.19 -27.61
N GLU A 578 0.61 -53.00 -26.95
CA GLU A 578 0.62 -53.46 -25.56
C GLU A 578 2.01 -53.47 -24.91
N ILE A 579 2.10 -52.90 -23.70
CA ILE A 579 3.10 -53.29 -22.72
C ILE A 579 2.32 -53.61 -21.43
N LYS A 580 2.30 -54.92 -21.14
CA LYS A 580 1.82 -55.48 -19.85
C LYS A 580 2.77 -55.07 -18.71
N PRO A 581 2.28 -54.89 -17.50
CA PRO A 581 3.09 -54.62 -16.31
C PRO A 581 3.71 -55.92 -15.79
N GLN A 582 5.04 -55.96 -15.73
CA GLN A 582 5.74 -56.94 -14.93
C GLN A 582 5.94 -56.42 -13.50
N GLY A 583 5.49 -57.19 -12.57
CA GLY A 583 5.64 -56.97 -11.16
C GLY A 583 7.08 -57.05 -10.66
N TRP A 584 7.38 -56.27 -9.66
CA TRP A 584 8.55 -56.44 -8.81
C TRP A 584 8.12 -56.67 -7.37
N ALA A 585 8.52 -57.87 -6.90
CA ALA A 585 8.27 -58.41 -5.59
C ALA A 585 9.14 -57.71 -4.52
N ARG A 586 8.58 -57.74 -3.34
CA ARG A 586 9.18 -57.46 -2.04
C ARG A 586 10.57 -58.07 -1.81
N SER A 587 11.44 -57.31 -1.13
CA SER A 587 12.32 -57.88 -0.10
C SER A 587 12.72 -56.79 0.91
N ARG A 588 12.26 -56.92 2.15
CA ARG A 588 13.01 -56.60 3.38
C ARG A 588 14.01 -57.75 3.63
N PRO A 589 15.07 -57.68 4.49
CA PRO A 589 15.22 -56.92 5.73
C PRO A 589 16.67 -56.37 5.96
N GLN A 590 16.93 -55.56 6.86
CA GLN A 590 17.42 -55.56 8.27
C GLN A 590 17.65 -54.13 8.72
#